data_1d3b1a93d31ca5c0dc9c868eca3a1e5b
#
_entry.id   1d3b1a93d31ca5c0dc9c868eca3a1e5b
#
_cell.length_a   1.000
_cell.length_b   1.000
_cell.length_c   1.000
_cell.angle_alpha   90.00
_cell.angle_beta   90.00
_cell.angle_gamma   90.00
#
_symmetry.space_group_name_H-M   'P 1'
#
loop_
_entity.id
_entity.type
_entity.pdbx_description
1 polymer ?
#
loop_
_entity_poly.entity_id
_entity_poly.type
_entity_poly.pdbx_seq_one_letter_code
_entity_poly.pdbx_strand_id
1 'polypeptide(L)'
;VNAEKHPNADRLKVCDVDIGKKDLIKVVCGAPNAKKNLLTIYASPGSIIPKNKMKLSISKIRGITSYGMLCSEAELNISKESEGIIELSSKKYQNKIGNKYFKNTSPKIIDLSITPNRPDCLGVRGVARDLAAAGTGSLTSLSKKKIKLAGNQNIKVSIKKDKNQGCESFGSCLIRGIKNVESPKWLKDKIISLGQKPISAVVDITNYVMIDLNRPLHAYDADKINKEIIVRNSKKGETFEALDNKKYILEDGMCVISDRSGVLGLGGIIGGNRSGTEKNTKNILLESAYFNPRSIRKTSKALNIETDAKFRFERGIDPNSNLVGLEKAAALIVKICGGKVSKFNNQKIKNFKNNYIQFEISLFEKVAGFKIKEKEIINILNNLGFETKVKNSKFNLKIPSWRPDITQPI
;
A
#
# COMPACT_ATOMS: atom_id res chain seq x y z
N VAL A 1 -19.81 32.24 18.18
CA VAL A 1 -20.85 33.31 18.22
C VAL A 1 -20.18 34.66 18.14
N ASN A 2 -19.24 34.98 19.01
CA ASN A 2 -18.52 36.25 19.01
C ASN A 2 -17.01 36.05 19.10
N ALA A 3 -16.19 37.03 18.71
CA ALA A 3 -14.75 37.03 18.83
C ALA A 3 -14.26 38.48 19.01
N GLU A 4 -13.85 38.84 20.23
CA GLU A 4 -13.41 40.17 20.59
C GLU A 4 -11.92 40.17 20.94
N LYS A 5 -11.25 41.35 20.84
CA LYS A 5 -9.86 41.47 21.28
C LYS A 5 -9.74 41.16 22.79
N HIS A 6 -8.69 40.46 23.14
CA HIS A 6 -8.40 40.19 24.55
C HIS A 6 -7.95 41.49 25.25
N PRO A 7 -8.52 41.87 26.43
CA PRO A 7 -8.22 43.15 27.06
C PRO A 7 -6.75 43.31 27.48
N ASN A 8 -6.06 42.22 27.74
CA ASN A 8 -4.66 42.21 28.24
C ASN A 8 -3.67 41.54 27.28
N ALA A 9 -4.02 41.37 25.99
CA ALA A 9 -3.10 40.72 25.02
C ALA A 9 -3.50 41.01 23.57
N ASP A 10 -2.67 41.79 22.86
CA ASP A 10 -2.97 42.26 21.48
C ASP A 10 -3.15 41.16 20.42
N ARG A 11 -2.49 40.01 20.61
CA ARG A 11 -2.53 38.88 19.67
C ARG A 11 -3.59 37.83 20.01
N LEU A 12 -4.33 38.03 21.11
CA LEU A 12 -5.37 37.06 21.53
C LEU A 12 -6.77 37.62 21.31
N LYS A 13 -7.70 36.70 21.14
CA LYS A 13 -9.14 36.99 21.08
C LYS A 13 -9.88 36.17 22.13
N VAL A 14 -10.93 36.75 22.70
CA VAL A 14 -11.89 36.05 23.56
C VAL A 14 -13.08 35.69 22.70
N CYS A 15 -13.33 34.40 22.57
CA CYS A 15 -14.40 33.88 21.72
C CYS A 15 -15.52 33.29 22.58
N ASP A 16 -16.77 33.72 22.31
CA ASP A 16 -17.95 33.05 22.84
C ASP A 16 -18.38 31.98 21.87
N VAL A 17 -18.30 30.73 22.31
CA VAL A 17 -18.43 29.55 21.48
C VAL A 17 -19.69 28.78 21.82
N ASP A 18 -20.54 28.56 20.82
CA ASP A 18 -21.69 27.67 20.90
C ASP A 18 -21.24 26.22 20.64
N ILE A 19 -21.41 25.38 21.65
CA ILE A 19 -21.09 23.95 21.60
C ILE A 19 -22.34 23.06 21.58
N GLY A 20 -23.48 23.63 21.16
CA GLY A 20 -24.77 22.93 21.15
C GLY A 20 -25.39 22.72 22.53
N LYS A 21 -24.99 23.49 23.53
CA LYS A 21 -25.56 23.53 24.89
C LYS A 21 -26.27 24.87 25.13
N LYS A 22 -27.03 24.95 26.21
CA LYS A 22 -27.78 26.15 26.58
C LYS A 22 -26.89 27.39 26.75
N ASP A 23 -25.71 27.20 27.35
CA ASP A 23 -24.79 28.29 27.68
C ASP A 23 -23.61 28.31 26.71
N LEU A 24 -23.21 29.53 26.32
CA LEU A 24 -21.97 29.75 25.54
C LEU A 24 -20.76 29.59 26.46
N ILE A 25 -19.67 29.08 25.91
CA ILE A 25 -18.42 28.94 26.63
C ILE A 25 -17.40 29.96 26.13
N LYS A 26 -16.52 30.45 27.04
CA LYS A 26 -15.41 31.33 26.68
C LYS A 26 -14.18 30.52 26.32
N VAL A 27 -13.59 30.84 25.18
CA VAL A 27 -12.32 30.25 24.70
C VAL A 27 -11.39 31.35 24.27
N VAL A 28 -10.20 31.39 24.81
CA VAL A 28 -9.15 32.32 24.40
C VAL A 28 -8.41 31.68 23.20
N CYS A 29 -8.32 32.43 22.10
CA CYS A 29 -7.78 31.96 20.83
C CYS A 29 -6.75 32.94 20.27
N GLY A 30 -5.59 32.42 19.85
CA GLY A 30 -4.53 33.19 19.22
C GLY A 30 -4.54 33.21 17.69
N ALA A 31 -5.52 32.53 17.09
CA ALA A 31 -5.57 32.40 15.65
C ALA A 31 -6.03 33.71 14.97
N PRO A 32 -5.35 34.20 13.93
CA PRO A 32 -5.65 35.44 13.26
C PRO A 32 -7.05 35.42 12.57
N ASN A 33 -7.46 34.25 12.10
CA ASN A 33 -8.73 34.06 11.41
C ASN A 33 -9.95 33.83 12.34
N ALA A 34 -9.77 33.86 13.67
CA ALA A 34 -10.89 33.80 14.59
C ALA A 34 -11.78 35.04 14.42
N LYS A 35 -13.05 34.84 14.05
CA LYS A 35 -14.04 35.88 13.73
C LYS A 35 -15.44 35.47 14.14
N LYS A 36 -16.32 36.46 14.26
CA LYS A 36 -17.75 36.27 14.56
C LYS A 36 -18.40 35.33 13.53
N ASN A 37 -19.27 34.45 14.00
CA ASN A 37 -20.04 33.48 13.19
C ASN A 37 -19.20 32.47 12.42
N LEU A 38 -17.93 32.26 12.80
CA LEU A 38 -17.10 31.21 12.23
C LEU A 38 -17.52 29.84 12.79
N LEU A 39 -17.74 28.86 11.91
CA LEU A 39 -17.84 27.47 12.31
C LEU A 39 -16.45 26.84 12.31
N THR A 40 -16.08 26.24 13.45
CA THR A 40 -14.75 25.67 13.65
C THR A 40 -14.81 24.41 14.49
N ILE A 41 -13.64 23.78 14.70
CA ILE A 41 -13.52 22.62 15.58
C ILE A 41 -13.07 23.06 16.97
N TYR A 42 -13.85 22.68 17.95
CA TYR A 42 -13.60 22.92 19.36
C TYR A 42 -13.15 21.63 20.06
N ALA A 43 -12.06 21.72 20.84
CA ALA A 43 -11.59 20.67 21.73
C ALA A 43 -11.89 21.04 23.18
N SER A 44 -12.68 20.19 23.87
CA SER A 44 -13.08 20.39 25.25
C SER A 44 -11.95 20.10 26.24
N PRO A 45 -12.02 20.63 27.48
CA PRO A 45 -11.15 20.18 28.56
C PRO A 45 -11.20 18.65 28.72
N GLY A 46 -10.05 18.04 28.97
CA GLY A 46 -9.87 16.57 29.00
C GLY A 46 -9.49 15.95 27.64
N SER A 47 -9.68 16.66 26.51
CA SER A 47 -9.23 16.19 25.21
C SER A 47 -7.71 16.17 25.10
N ILE A 48 -7.17 15.23 24.33
CA ILE A 48 -5.73 15.13 24.02
C ILE A 48 -5.51 15.62 22.59
N ILE A 49 -4.69 16.65 22.42
CA ILE A 49 -4.32 17.19 21.10
C ILE A 49 -3.35 16.22 20.41
N PRO A 50 -3.69 15.72 19.22
CA PRO A 50 -2.91 14.68 18.55
C PRO A 50 -1.45 15.05 18.24
N LYS A 51 -1.17 16.31 17.87
CA LYS A 51 0.15 16.79 17.46
C LYS A 51 1.20 16.66 18.56
N ASN A 52 0.89 17.14 19.75
CA ASN A 52 1.84 17.26 20.87
C ASN A 52 1.47 16.44 22.11
N LYS A 53 0.39 15.63 22.01
CA LYS A 53 -0.15 14.81 23.11
C LYS A 53 -0.56 15.61 24.34
N MET A 54 -0.74 16.93 24.22
CA MET A 54 -1.15 17.81 25.31
C MET A 54 -2.58 17.50 25.72
N LYS A 55 -2.79 17.25 27.02
CA LYS A 55 -4.14 17.12 27.60
C LYS A 55 -4.65 18.50 27.96
N LEU A 56 -5.76 18.89 27.37
CA LEU A 56 -6.39 20.18 27.64
C LEU A 56 -6.99 20.24 29.04
N SER A 57 -6.78 21.36 29.72
CA SER A 57 -7.41 21.70 30.99
C SER A 57 -8.07 23.08 30.91
N ILE A 58 -8.98 23.37 31.83
CA ILE A 58 -9.44 24.73 32.01
C ILE A 58 -8.25 25.56 32.52
N SER A 59 -7.94 26.64 31.82
CA SER A 59 -6.78 27.46 32.15
C SER A 59 -7.11 28.95 32.10
N LYS A 60 -6.43 29.72 32.96
CA LYS A 60 -6.56 31.19 32.98
C LYS A 60 -5.46 31.79 32.09
N ILE A 61 -5.84 32.42 30.98
CA ILE A 61 -4.94 33.01 30.00
C ILE A 61 -5.03 34.53 30.12
N ARG A 62 -3.97 35.17 30.58
CA ARG A 62 -3.90 36.63 30.77
C ARG A 62 -5.07 37.22 31.54
N GLY A 63 -5.58 36.51 32.55
CA GLY A 63 -6.69 36.93 33.41
C GLY A 63 -8.08 36.38 33.00
N ILE A 64 -8.24 35.85 31.83
CA ILE A 64 -9.51 35.27 31.35
C ILE A 64 -9.46 33.74 31.36
N THR A 65 -10.50 33.12 31.90
CA THR A 65 -10.61 31.66 31.94
C THR A 65 -11.05 31.13 30.59
N SER A 66 -10.25 30.22 30.02
CA SER A 66 -10.52 29.52 28.76
C SER A 66 -10.97 28.09 29.02
N TYR A 67 -12.12 27.72 28.46
CA TYR A 67 -12.71 26.38 28.58
C TYR A 67 -12.45 25.53 27.36
N GLY A 68 -11.16 25.25 27.08
CA GLY A 68 -10.74 24.43 25.93
C GLY A 68 -10.03 25.22 24.84
N MET A 69 -10.02 24.70 23.65
CA MET A 69 -9.23 25.23 22.52
C MET A 69 -9.99 25.14 21.20
N LEU A 70 -9.83 26.14 20.30
CA LEU A 70 -10.19 26.07 18.90
C LEU A 70 -8.97 25.56 18.12
N CYS A 71 -9.16 24.56 17.24
CA CYS A 71 -8.08 23.78 16.67
C CYS A 71 -7.74 24.15 15.22
N SER A 72 -6.45 24.15 14.92
CA SER A 72 -5.90 24.16 13.55
C SER A 72 -5.84 22.74 12.97
N GLU A 73 -5.63 22.63 11.65
CA GLU A 73 -5.41 21.33 11.01
C GLU A 73 -4.15 20.62 11.51
N ALA A 74 -3.08 21.39 11.75
CA ALA A 74 -1.83 20.85 12.27
C ALA A 74 -1.96 20.25 13.67
N GLU A 75 -2.73 20.89 14.57
CA GLU A 75 -2.97 20.39 15.94
C GLU A 75 -3.73 19.07 15.93
N LEU A 76 -4.60 18.88 14.93
CA LEU A 76 -5.38 17.65 14.78
C LEU A 76 -4.70 16.60 13.87
N ASN A 77 -3.45 16.83 13.43
CA ASN A 77 -2.72 15.99 12.49
C ASN A 77 -3.46 15.73 11.16
N ILE A 78 -4.26 16.72 10.71
CA ILE A 78 -4.97 16.66 9.42
C ILE A 78 -4.04 17.12 8.28
N SER A 79 -3.29 18.20 8.51
CA SER A 79 -2.28 18.73 7.58
C SER A 79 -1.11 19.38 8.35
N LYS A 80 -0.18 20.01 7.63
CA LYS A 80 0.92 20.80 8.24
C LYS A 80 0.53 22.26 8.50
N GLU A 81 -0.66 22.67 8.09
CA GLU A 81 -1.10 24.06 8.17
C GLU A 81 -1.44 24.45 9.62
N SER A 82 -0.82 25.53 10.12
CA SER A 82 -0.91 25.99 11.49
C SER A 82 -1.22 27.49 11.62
N GLU A 83 -1.41 28.21 10.52
CA GLU A 83 -1.60 29.68 10.55
C GLU A 83 -2.97 30.13 11.04
N GLY A 84 -3.92 29.23 11.22
CA GLY A 84 -5.26 29.56 11.71
C GLY A 84 -6.02 28.33 12.21
N ILE A 85 -7.20 28.59 12.78
CA ILE A 85 -8.14 27.54 13.14
C ILE A 85 -8.93 27.08 11.92
N ILE A 86 -9.42 25.82 11.96
CA ILE A 86 -10.18 25.23 10.85
C ILE A 86 -11.46 26.01 10.61
N GLU A 87 -11.72 26.40 9.35
CA GLU A 87 -12.96 27.00 8.90
C GLU A 87 -13.86 25.95 8.24
N LEU A 88 -15.04 25.74 8.81
CA LEU A 88 -16.01 24.78 8.28
C LEU A 88 -17.09 25.49 7.46
N SER A 89 -17.50 24.86 6.36
CA SER A 89 -18.58 25.38 5.51
C SER A 89 -19.93 25.40 6.23
N SER A 90 -20.53 26.58 6.39
CA SER A 90 -21.83 26.76 7.02
C SER A 90 -22.92 25.94 6.32
N LYS A 91 -22.93 25.89 4.97
CA LYS A 91 -23.89 25.09 4.20
C LYS A 91 -23.90 23.61 4.60
N LYS A 92 -22.76 23.07 5.04
CA LYS A 92 -22.59 21.64 5.34
C LYS A 92 -22.73 21.32 6.83
N TYR A 93 -22.36 22.24 7.71
CA TYR A 93 -22.18 21.96 9.13
C TYR A 93 -23.03 22.80 10.07
N GLN A 94 -23.81 23.80 9.61
CA GLN A 94 -24.66 24.65 10.45
C GLN A 94 -25.58 23.83 11.38
N ASN A 95 -26.23 22.80 10.86
CA ASN A 95 -27.15 21.94 11.62
C ASN A 95 -26.42 20.86 12.46
N LYS A 96 -25.10 20.98 12.61
CA LYS A 96 -24.26 19.99 13.32
C LYS A 96 -23.47 20.62 14.48
N ILE A 97 -23.82 21.84 14.87
CA ILE A 97 -23.22 22.51 16.03
C ILE A 97 -23.39 21.61 17.26
N GLY A 98 -22.34 21.47 18.06
CA GLY A 98 -22.31 20.61 19.23
C GLY A 98 -22.11 19.11 18.95
N ASN A 99 -22.15 18.68 17.69
CA ASN A 99 -21.89 17.29 17.32
C ASN A 99 -20.37 17.00 17.26
N LYS A 100 -20.00 15.76 17.55
CA LYS A 100 -18.63 15.30 17.36
C LYS A 100 -18.26 15.39 15.87
N TYR A 101 -17.23 16.18 15.53
CA TYR A 101 -16.71 16.30 14.17
C TYR A 101 -16.03 15.01 13.72
N PHE A 102 -15.14 14.50 14.54
CA PHE A 102 -14.60 13.16 14.34
C PHE A 102 -15.58 12.15 14.94
N LYS A 103 -16.38 11.51 14.10
CA LYS A 103 -16.94 10.23 14.50
C LYS A 103 -15.75 9.29 14.72
N ASN A 104 -15.84 8.34 15.64
CA ASN A 104 -14.80 7.30 15.84
C ASN A 104 -14.70 6.41 14.60
N THR A 105 -14.22 6.97 13.52
CA THR A 105 -14.02 6.35 12.19
C THR A 105 -12.54 6.17 11.88
N SER A 106 -11.66 6.34 12.88
CA SER A 106 -10.28 5.90 12.70
C SER A 106 -10.31 4.42 12.35
N PRO A 107 -9.86 4.03 11.17
CA PRO A 107 -9.82 2.62 10.82
C PRO A 107 -9.03 1.91 11.90
N LYS A 108 -9.57 0.82 12.43
CA LYS A 108 -8.83 -0.04 13.37
C LYS A 108 -7.69 -0.66 12.57
N ILE A 109 -6.46 -0.24 12.83
CA ILE A 109 -5.26 -0.74 12.20
C ILE A 109 -4.61 -1.71 13.18
N ILE A 110 -4.23 -2.88 12.66
CA ILE A 110 -3.43 -3.87 13.39
C ILE A 110 -2.08 -3.91 12.69
N ASP A 111 -1.02 -3.59 13.43
CA ASP A 111 0.35 -3.76 12.97
C ASP A 111 0.80 -5.20 13.26
N LEU A 112 1.23 -5.91 12.20
CA LEU A 112 1.63 -7.30 12.28
C LEU A 112 3.13 -7.43 11.97
N SER A 113 3.89 -7.94 12.92
CA SER A 113 5.27 -8.34 12.70
C SER A 113 5.32 -9.72 12.04
N ILE A 114 5.62 -9.76 10.75
CA ILE A 114 5.66 -11.00 9.96
C ILE A 114 7.11 -11.50 9.88
N THR A 115 7.31 -12.77 10.24
CA THR A 115 8.61 -13.43 10.15
C THR A 115 9.07 -13.57 8.69
N PRO A 116 10.39 -13.52 8.41
CA PRO A 116 10.91 -13.53 7.04
C PRO A 116 10.53 -14.76 6.19
N ASN A 117 10.22 -15.90 6.84
CA ASN A 117 9.81 -17.13 6.17
C ASN A 117 8.34 -17.12 5.70
N ARG A 118 7.54 -16.15 6.15
CA ARG A 118 6.12 -16.04 5.79
C ARG A 118 5.84 -14.83 4.87
N PRO A 119 6.54 -14.73 3.72
CA PRO A 119 6.32 -13.60 2.80
C PRO A 119 4.88 -13.50 2.29
N ASP A 120 4.14 -14.61 2.21
CA ASP A 120 2.74 -14.65 1.82
C ASP A 120 1.84 -13.79 2.74
N CYS A 121 2.18 -13.69 4.03
CA CYS A 121 1.46 -12.88 5.02
C CYS A 121 1.84 -11.38 5.00
N LEU A 122 2.78 -10.95 4.14
CA LEU A 122 3.03 -9.52 3.88
C LEU A 122 1.92 -8.85 3.05
N GLY A 123 0.89 -9.62 2.67
CA GLY A 123 -0.33 -9.12 2.06
C GLY A 123 -1.57 -9.54 2.86
N VAL A 124 -2.61 -8.69 2.81
CA VAL A 124 -3.87 -8.92 3.52
C VAL A 124 -4.47 -10.30 3.20
N ARG A 125 -4.38 -10.73 1.92
CA ARG A 125 -4.91 -12.02 1.49
C ARG A 125 -4.20 -13.21 2.13
N GLY A 126 -2.90 -13.12 2.39
CA GLY A 126 -2.14 -14.18 3.08
C GLY A 126 -2.60 -14.34 4.53
N VAL A 127 -2.74 -13.23 5.25
CA VAL A 127 -3.27 -13.22 6.62
C VAL A 127 -4.70 -13.75 6.65
N ALA A 128 -5.55 -13.33 5.71
CA ALA A 128 -6.92 -13.81 5.62
C ALA A 128 -7.00 -15.32 5.35
N ARG A 129 -6.05 -15.90 4.62
CA ARG A 129 -5.93 -17.33 4.39
C ARG A 129 -5.62 -18.09 5.68
N ASP A 130 -4.65 -17.59 6.46
CA ASP A 130 -4.29 -18.18 7.75
C ASP A 130 -5.46 -18.12 8.74
N LEU A 131 -6.17 -17.01 8.82
CA LEU A 131 -7.36 -16.86 9.64
C LEU A 131 -8.47 -17.82 9.22
N ALA A 132 -8.69 -18.00 7.92
CA ALA A 132 -9.66 -18.97 7.43
C ALA A 132 -9.26 -20.42 7.76
N ALA A 133 -7.97 -20.74 7.69
CA ALA A 133 -7.47 -22.07 8.09
C ALA A 133 -7.59 -22.30 9.60
N ALA A 134 -7.48 -21.25 10.40
CA ALA A 134 -7.73 -21.27 11.85
C ALA A 134 -9.24 -21.31 12.22
N GLY A 135 -10.14 -21.37 11.24
CA GLY A 135 -11.58 -21.50 11.50
C GLY A 135 -12.31 -20.20 11.86
N THR A 136 -11.66 -19.03 11.76
CA THR A 136 -12.28 -17.73 12.09
C THR A 136 -13.18 -17.17 10.99
N GLY A 137 -13.29 -17.87 9.84
CA GLY A 137 -14.10 -17.45 8.70
C GLY A 137 -13.77 -18.25 7.46
N SER A 138 -14.18 -17.75 6.29
CA SER A 138 -13.88 -18.35 4.99
C SER A 138 -13.19 -17.37 4.06
N LEU A 139 -12.17 -17.83 3.34
CA LEU A 139 -11.47 -17.01 2.36
C LEU A 139 -12.31 -16.88 1.09
N THR A 140 -12.78 -15.67 0.81
CA THR A 140 -13.51 -15.40 -0.43
C THR A 140 -12.61 -15.59 -1.66
N SER A 141 -13.17 -16.16 -2.73
CA SER A 141 -12.45 -16.29 -4.00
C SER A 141 -12.08 -14.90 -4.56
N LEU A 142 -10.95 -14.81 -5.26
CA LEU A 142 -10.64 -13.61 -6.02
C LEU A 142 -11.70 -13.40 -7.10
N SER A 143 -12.31 -12.22 -7.10
CA SER A 143 -13.31 -11.88 -8.12
C SER A 143 -12.65 -11.88 -9.50
N LYS A 144 -13.00 -12.85 -10.32
CA LYS A 144 -12.60 -12.90 -11.74
C LYS A 144 -13.52 -11.97 -12.56
N LYS A 145 -13.48 -10.67 -12.30
CA LYS A 145 -14.18 -9.73 -13.19
C LYS A 145 -13.49 -9.79 -14.55
N LYS A 146 -14.17 -10.32 -15.55
CA LYS A 146 -13.65 -10.35 -16.93
C LYS A 146 -13.44 -8.91 -17.41
N ILE A 147 -12.19 -8.56 -17.66
CA ILE A 147 -11.84 -7.30 -18.32
C ILE A 147 -12.00 -7.51 -19.83
N LYS A 148 -12.67 -6.58 -20.50
CA LYS A 148 -12.71 -6.60 -21.97
C LYS A 148 -11.34 -6.19 -22.49
N LEU A 149 -10.64 -7.13 -23.09
CA LEU A 149 -9.32 -6.90 -23.69
C LEU A 149 -9.48 -6.27 -25.07
N ALA A 150 -8.59 -5.33 -25.43
CA ALA A 150 -8.60 -4.58 -26.67
C ALA A 150 -7.21 -4.61 -27.34
N GLY A 151 -7.09 -5.47 -28.33
CA GLY A 151 -5.88 -5.58 -29.14
C GLY A 151 -4.67 -6.18 -28.43
N ASN A 152 -3.53 -6.11 -29.08
CA ASN A 152 -2.27 -6.61 -28.57
C ASN A 152 -1.44 -5.48 -27.93
N GLN A 153 -0.50 -5.85 -27.06
CA GLN A 153 0.53 -4.95 -26.56
C GLN A 153 1.52 -4.68 -27.72
N ASN A 154 1.74 -3.41 -28.05
CA ASN A 154 2.70 -3.01 -29.09
C ASN A 154 4.12 -2.73 -28.53
N ILE A 155 4.28 -2.62 -27.22
CA ILE A 155 5.58 -2.51 -26.57
C ILE A 155 6.10 -3.92 -26.32
N LYS A 156 7.17 -4.28 -27.01
CA LYS A 156 7.84 -5.56 -26.82
C LYS A 156 8.53 -5.58 -25.45
N VAL A 157 8.46 -6.72 -24.78
CA VAL A 157 9.21 -6.98 -23.55
C VAL A 157 10.17 -8.14 -23.81
N SER A 158 11.42 -8.01 -23.44
CA SER A 158 12.42 -9.06 -23.55
C SER A 158 13.21 -9.20 -22.26
N ILE A 159 13.47 -10.43 -21.85
CA ILE A 159 14.34 -10.73 -20.72
C ILE A 159 15.62 -11.33 -21.26
N LYS A 160 16.75 -10.66 -21.06
CA LYS A 160 18.07 -11.18 -21.44
C LYS A 160 18.47 -12.28 -20.47
N LYS A 161 18.83 -13.44 -21.00
CA LYS A 161 19.34 -14.55 -20.18
C LYS A 161 20.76 -14.24 -19.72
N ASP A 162 21.02 -14.47 -18.45
CA ASP A 162 22.32 -14.25 -17.82
C ASP A 162 22.60 -15.33 -16.76
N LYS A 163 23.90 -15.55 -16.42
CA LYS A 163 24.30 -16.48 -15.34
C LYS A 163 23.71 -16.09 -13.99
N ASN A 164 23.67 -14.79 -13.71
CA ASN A 164 23.08 -14.22 -12.49
C ASN A 164 21.70 -13.65 -12.81
N GLN A 165 20.75 -14.52 -13.13
CA GLN A 165 19.42 -14.11 -13.54
C GLN A 165 18.67 -13.35 -12.44
N GLY A 166 18.55 -12.05 -12.61
CA GLY A 166 17.85 -11.17 -11.66
C GLY A 166 16.33 -11.17 -11.81
N CYS A 167 15.81 -11.38 -13.03
CA CYS A 167 14.39 -11.49 -13.32
C CYS A 167 14.08 -12.83 -13.94
N GLU A 168 13.16 -13.60 -13.38
CA GLU A 168 12.80 -14.94 -13.85
C GLU A 168 11.47 -14.98 -14.60
N SER A 169 10.58 -14.00 -14.36
CA SER A 169 9.37 -13.79 -15.17
C SER A 169 8.93 -12.33 -15.14
N PHE A 170 8.32 -11.88 -16.24
CA PHE A 170 7.86 -10.51 -16.42
C PHE A 170 6.48 -10.50 -17.07
N GLY A 171 5.48 -10.19 -16.29
CA GLY A 171 4.12 -9.96 -16.74
C GLY A 171 3.90 -8.50 -17.09
N SER A 172 3.16 -8.22 -18.17
CA SER A 172 2.82 -6.86 -18.55
C SER A 172 1.49 -6.76 -19.30
N CYS A 173 0.88 -5.59 -19.24
CA CYS A 173 -0.19 -5.18 -20.13
C CYS A 173 -0.13 -3.67 -20.39
N LEU A 174 -0.57 -3.26 -21.57
CA LEU A 174 -0.67 -1.87 -21.95
C LEU A 174 -2.11 -1.40 -21.75
N ILE A 175 -2.29 -0.27 -21.07
CA ILE A 175 -3.60 0.37 -20.88
C ILE A 175 -3.55 1.73 -21.56
N ARG A 176 -4.40 1.93 -22.58
CA ARG A 176 -4.42 3.15 -23.40
C ARG A 176 -5.62 4.02 -23.09
N GLY A 177 -5.43 5.34 -23.20
CA GLY A 177 -6.50 6.32 -23.08
C GLY A 177 -7.04 6.46 -21.66
N ILE A 178 -6.19 6.34 -20.65
CA ILE A 178 -6.55 6.61 -19.26
C ILE A 178 -6.59 8.12 -18.98
N LYS A 179 -7.34 8.48 -17.94
CA LYS A 179 -7.22 9.77 -17.26
C LYS A 179 -6.63 9.48 -15.86
N ASN A 180 -5.37 9.85 -15.64
CA ASN A 180 -4.73 9.63 -14.34
C ASN A 180 -5.26 10.67 -13.33
N VAL A 181 -6.40 10.38 -12.76
CA VAL A 181 -7.11 11.23 -11.81
C VAL A 181 -6.60 11.04 -10.39
N GLU A 182 -7.08 11.86 -9.47
CA GLU A 182 -6.92 11.60 -8.04
C GLU A 182 -7.66 10.33 -7.62
N SER A 183 -7.11 9.64 -6.65
CA SER A 183 -7.75 8.45 -6.08
C SER A 183 -9.12 8.76 -5.49
N PRO A 184 -10.13 7.91 -5.68
CA PRO A 184 -11.41 8.05 -5.01
C PRO A 184 -11.25 7.92 -3.49
N LYS A 185 -12.17 8.51 -2.74
CA LYS A 185 -12.10 8.60 -1.28
C LYS A 185 -11.78 7.26 -0.59
N TRP A 186 -12.43 6.17 -1.01
CA TRP A 186 -12.21 4.86 -0.40
C TRP A 186 -10.76 4.36 -0.53
N LEU A 187 -10.10 4.67 -1.67
CA LEU A 187 -8.71 4.28 -1.93
C LEU A 187 -7.75 5.19 -1.16
N LYS A 188 -7.99 6.51 -1.18
CA LYS A 188 -7.23 7.47 -0.37
C LYS A 188 -7.27 7.10 1.12
N ASP A 189 -8.45 6.83 1.66
CA ASP A 189 -8.62 6.47 3.07
C ASP A 189 -7.82 5.21 3.43
N LYS A 190 -7.78 4.20 2.54
CA LYS A 190 -6.97 3.00 2.74
C LYS A 190 -5.47 3.28 2.71
N ILE A 191 -4.98 4.01 1.72
CA ILE A 191 -3.56 4.38 1.58
C ILE A 191 -3.09 5.18 2.79
N ILE A 192 -3.88 6.18 3.21
CA ILE A 192 -3.59 7.00 4.40
C ILE A 192 -3.59 6.15 5.66
N SER A 193 -4.54 5.22 5.81
CA SER A 193 -4.60 4.34 6.99
C SER A 193 -3.37 3.44 7.13
N LEU A 194 -2.68 3.17 6.04
CA LEU A 194 -1.44 2.40 6.01
C LEU A 194 -0.17 3.28 6.18
N GLY A 195 -0.34 4.56 6.53
CA GLY A 195 0.76 5.51 6.70
C GLY A 195 1.40 6.00 5.41
N GLN A 196 0.78 5.71 4.26
CA GLN A 196 1.29 6.14 2.95
C GLN A 196 0.57 7.41 2.47
N LYS A 197 1.27 8.22 1.66
CA LYS A 197 0.69 9.42 1.04
C LYS A 197 0.05 9.06 -0.31
N PRO A 198 -1.24 9.38 -0.54
CA PRO A 198 -1.84 9.25 -1.86
C PRO A 198 -1.11 10.13 -2.90
N ILE A 199 -0.88 9.60 -4.09
CA ILE A 199 -0.16 10.27 -5.17
C ILE A 199 -1.07 10.50 -6.37
N SER A 200 -1.52 9.41 -7.00
CA SER A 200 -2.47 9.41 -8.12
C SER A 200 -3.19 8.07 -8.17
N ALA A 201 -4.32 8.00 -8.86
CA ALA A 201 -5.08 6.76 -8.91
C ALA A 201 -4.27 5.57 -9.44
N VAL A 202 -3.41 5.76 -10.44
CA VAL A 202 -2.56 4.69 -10.98
C VAL A 202 -1.57 4.19 -9.93
N VAL A 203 -0.82 5.09 -9.30
CA VAL A 203 0.18 4.73 -8.28
C VAL A 203 -0.47 4.12 -7.04
N ASP A 204 -1.56 4.73 -6.56
CA ASP A 204 -2.26 4.25 -5.37
C ASP A 204 -2.90 2.87 -5.59
N ILE A 205 -3.36 2.56 -6.82
CA ILE A 205 -3.83 1.21 -7.18
C ILE A 205 -2.69 0.20 -7.14
N THR A 206 -1.50 0.53 -7.66
CA THR A 206 -0.35 -0.39 -7.58
C THR A 206 0.05 -0.68 -6.14
N ASN A 207 0.09 0.35 -5.29
CA ASN A 207 0.34 0.21 -3.85
C ASN A 207 -0.76 -0.60 -3.15
N TYR A 208 -2.03 -0.33 -3.46
CA TYR A 208 -3.15 -1.09 -2.91
C TYR A 208 -3.07 -2.58 -3.25
N VAL A 209 -2.77 -2.94 -4.52
CA VAL A 209 -2.62 -4.33 -4.94
C VAL A 209 -1.41 -4.99 -4.30
N MET A 210 -0.31 -4.26 -4.14
CA MET A 210 0.88 -4.74 -3.44
C MET A 210 0.54 -5.14 -2.00
N ILE A 211 -0.18 -4.31 -1.27
CA ILE A 211 -0.56 -4.59 0.13
C ILE A 211 -1.61 -5.69 0.21
N ASP A 212 -2.57 -5.71 -0.69
CA ASP A 212 -3.66 -6.69 -0.66
C ASP A 212 -3.19 -8.11 -1.05
N LEU A 213 -2.38 -8.24 -2.10
CA LEU A 213 -1.96 -9.52 -2.66
C LEU A 213 -0.50 -9.89 -2.39
N ASN A 214 0.26 -9.07 -1.69
CA ASN A 214 1.73 -9.17 -1.63
C ASN A 214 2.37 -9.23 -3.02
N ARG A 215 1.87 -8.42 -3.95
CA ARG A 215 2.33 -8.38 -5.35
C ARG A 215 2.70 -6.95 -5.74
N PRO A 216 3.98 -6.55 -5.58
CA PRO A 216 4.43 -5.26 -6.08
C PRO A 216 4.24 -5.16 -7.60
N LEU A 217 3.79 -4.00 -8.04
CA LEU A 217 3.54 -3.66 -9.43
C LEU A 217 4.23 -2.33 -9.73
N HIS A 218 4.59 -2.13 -11.00
CA HIS A 218 5.05 -0.84 -11.47
C HIS A 218 4.24 -0.40 -12.69
N ALA A 219 4.05 0.91 -12.82
CA ALA A 219 3.38 1.52 -13.96
C ALA A 219 4.32 2.53 -14.60
N TYR A 220 4.69 2.24 -15.85
CA TYR A 220 5.47 3.16 -16.70
C TYR A 220 4.53 4.04 -17.50
N ASP A 221 4.89 5.29 -17.71
CA ASP A 221 4.32 6.10 -18.78
C ASP A 221 4.76 5.48 -20.12
N ALA A 222 3.82 4.87 -20.84
CA ALA A 222 4.12 4.10 -22.04
C ALA A 222 4.63 4.98 -23.21
N ASP A 223 4.26 6.25 -23.20
CA ASP A 223 4.67 7.21 -24.25
C ASP A 223 6.13 7.68 -24.04
N LYS A 224 6.68 7.47 -22.83
CA LYS A 224 8.08 7.76 -22.50
C LYS A 224 9.03 6.57 -22.73
N ILE A 225 8.50 5.40 -23.09
CA ILE A 225 9.31 4.20 -23.38
C ILE A 225 9.83 4.25 -24.80
N ASN A 226 11.15 4.13 -24.99
CA ASN A 226 11.77 4.06 -26.31
C ASN A 226 11.70 2.63 -26.87
N LYS A 227 10.68 2.36 -27.69
CA LYS A 227 10.42 1.14 -28.47
C LYS A 227 10.09 -0.12 -27.68
N GLU A 228 10.90 -0.50 -26.68
CA GLU A 228 10.76 -1.79 -25.99
C GLU A 228 11.27 -1.75 -24.56
N ILE A 229 10.80 -2.69 -23.75
CA ILE A 229 11.36 -2.98 -22.41
C ILE A 229 12.38 -4.12 -22.55
N ILE A 230 13.56 -3.88 -22.00
CA ILE A 230 14.64 -4.86 -21.93
C ILE A 230 15.02 -5.07 -20.46
N VAL A 231 14.74 -6.25 -19.95
CA VAL A 231 15.17 -6.65 -18.61
C VAL A 231 16.54 -7.32 -18.74
N ARG A 232 17.54 -6.79 -18.09
CA ARG A 232 18.94 -7.22 -18.21
C ARG A 232 19.75 -6.93 -16.94
N ASN A 233 20.97 -7.38 -16.91
CA ASN A 233 21.95 -6.91 -15.95
C ASN A 233 22.50 -5.53 -16.35
N SER A 234 22.81 -4.71 -15.36
CA SER A 234 23.52 -3.43 -15.53
C SER A 234 24.97 -3.66 -15.92
N LYS A 235 25.56 -2.63 -16.53
CA LYS A 235 27.00 -2.52 -16.72
C LYS A 235 27.56 -1.54 -15.67
N LYS A 236 28.81 -1.77 -15.25
CA LYS A 236 29.49 -0.85 -14.31
C LYS A 236 29.49 0.57 -14.83
N GLY A 237 29.10 1.51 -13.98
CA GLY A 237 29.06 2.94 -14.29
C GLY A 237 27.79 3.42 -14.98
N GLU A 238 26.83 2.53 -15.33
CA GLU A 238 25.51 3.00 -15.77
C GLU A 238 24.84 3.80 -14.66
N THR A 239 24.11 4.85 -15.04
CA THR A 239 23.42 5.71 -14.09
C THR A 239 21.95 5.86 -14.43
N PHE A 240 21.13 6.12 -13.43
CA PHE A 240 19.74 6.54 -13.61
C PHE A 240 19.30 7.41 -12.42
N GLU A 241 18.33 8.26 -12.66
CA GLU A 241 17.65 9.04 -11.62
C GLU A 241 16.38 8.30 -11.21
N ALA A 242 16.29 7.97 -9.91
CA ALA A 242 15.19 7.20 -9.35
C ALA A 242 14.04 8.08 -8.87
N LEU A 243 12.87 7.47 -8.60
CA LEU A 243 11.67 8.16 -8.11
C LEU A 243 11.84 8.85 -6.74
N ASP A 244 12.92 8.58 -6.02
CA ASP A 244 13.32 9.32 -4.82
C ASP A 244 14.18 10.56 -5.11
N ASN A 245 14.32 10.94 -6.40
CA ASN A 245 15.12 12.05 -6.91
C ASN A 245 16.63 11.91 -6.65
N LYS A 246 17.12 10.69 -6.37
CA LYS A 246 18.55 10.42 -6.25
C LYS A 246 19.10 9.83 -7.53
N LYS A 247 20.33 10.19 -7.87
CA LYS A 247 21.09 9.59 -8.96
C LYS A 247 21.91 8.43 -8.42
N TYR A 248 21.70 7.25 -8.99
CA TYR A 248 22.42 6.04 -8.63
C TYR A 248 23.40 5.66 -9.72
N ILE A 249 24.62 5.25 -9.29
CA ILE A 249 25.65 4.67 -10.15
C ILE A 249 25.63 3.17 -9.93
N LEU A 250 25.45 2.42 -10.99
CA LEU A 250 25.25 0.98 -10.93
C LEU A 250 26.57 0.22 -11.06
N GLU A 251 26.67 -0.88 -10.34
CA GLU A 251 27.70 -1.88 -10.51
C GLU A 251 27.28 -2.91 -11.56
N ASP A 252 28.24 -3.73 -12.00
CA ASP A 252 27.96 -4.81 -12.93
C ASP A 252 27.04 -5.89 -12.33
N GLY A 253 26.10 -6.39 -13.12
CA GLY A 253 25.25 -7.51 -12.74
C GLY A 253 24.02 -7.18 -11.88
N MET A 254 23.69 -5.90 -11.66
CA MET A 254 22.43 -5.52 -11.03
C MET A 254 21.26 -5.66 -12.02
N CYS A 255 20.13 -6.21 -11.56
CA CYS A 255 18.96 -6.35 -12.42
C CYS A 255 18.31 -4.99 -12.72
N VAL A 256 18.30 -4.59 -13.98
CA VAL A 256 17.68 -3.34 -14.42
C VAL A 256 16.56 -3.60 -15.43
N ILE A 257 15.56 -2.73 -15.38
CA ILE A 257 14.58 -2.54 -16.42
C ILE A 257 15.09 -1.38 -17.27
N SER A 258 15.22 -1.58 -18.57
CA SER A 258 15.76 -0.60 -19.50
C SER A 258 14.94 -0.54 -20.79
N ASP A 259 15.15 0.50 -21.56
CA ASP A 259 14.74 0.60 -22.96
C ASP A 259 15.96 0.88 -23.84
N ARG A 260 15.76 1.33 -25.07
CA ARG A 260 16.89 1.67 -25.98
C ARG A 260 17.65 2.94 -25.55
N SER A 261 17.06 3.78 -24.73
CA SER A 261 17.69 5.02 -24.24
C SER A 261 18.44 4.86 -22.92
N GLY A 262 18.32 3.70 -22.26
CA GLY A 262 19.02 3.43 -20.99
C GLY A 262 18.14 2.85 -19.90
N VAL A 263 18.59 2.97 -18.66
CA VAL A 263 17.92 2.40 -17.47
C VAL A 263 16.64 3.17 -17.14
N LEU A 264 15.55 2.43 -16.90
CA LEU A 264 14.25 2.92 -16.47
C LEU A 264 14.01 2.69 -14.96
N GLY A 265 14.79 1.79 -14.35
CA GLY A 265 14.69 1.47 -12.94
C GLY A 265 15.43 0.21 -12.55
N LEU A 266 15.55 -0.02 -11.24
CA LEU A 266 16.08 -1.27 -10.67
C LEU A 266 14.94 -2.26 -10.47
N GLY A 267 15.06 -3.41 -11.11
CA GLY A 267 14.03 -4.45 -11.08
C GLY A 267 13.65 -4.85 -9.66
N GLY A 268 12.39 -4.65 -9.28
CA GLY A 268 11.85 -5.00 -7.97
C GLY A 268 12.32 -4.14 -6.79
N ILE A 269 13.04 -3.05 -7.04
CA ILE A 269 13.57 -2.16 -5.99
C ILE A 269 12.96 -0.76 -6.13
N ILE A 270 13.26 -0.04 -7.20
CA ILE A 270 12.78 1.33 -7.39
C ILE A 270 12.70 1.68 -8.88
N GLY A 271 11.64 2.35 -9.28
CA GLY A 271 11.49 2.91 -10.62
C GLY A 271 12.32 4.18 -10.83
N GLY A 272 12.50 4.57 -12.10
CA GLY A 272 13.20 5.80 -12.46
C GLY A 272 12.24 6.92 -12.86
N ASN A 273 12.69 8.17 -12.68
CA ASN A 273 11.92 9.37 -12.97
C ASN A 273 11.54 9.48 -14.45
N ARG A 274 12.44 9.09 -15.37
CA ARG A 274 12.25 9.24 -16.81
C ARG A 274 10.96 8.60 -17.33
N SER A 275 10.58 7.45 -16.80
CA SER A 275 9.38 6.69 -17.20
C SER A 275 8.26 6.74 -16.17
N GLY A 276 8.38 7.56 -15.14
CA GLY A 276 7.35 7.74 -14.11
C GLY A 276 6.03 8.25 -14.70
N THR A 277 4.92 7.79 -14.11
CA THR A 277 3.58 8.28 -14.47
C THR A 277 3.30 9.63 -13.84
N GLU A 278 2.73 10.53 -14.62
CA GLU A 278 2.35 11.88 -14.23
C GLU A 278 0.84 12.08 -14.36
N LYS A 279 0.35 13.25 -13.95
CA LYS A 279 -1.07 13.60 -14.03
C LYS A 279 -1.62 13.60 -15.47
N ASN A 280 -0.77 13.95 -16.44
CA ASN A 280 -1.10 14.00 -17.86
C ASN A 280 -0.87 12.69 -18.62
N THR A 281 -0.34 11.64 -17.97
CA THR A 281 -0.12 10.32 -18.58
C THR A 281 -1.44 9.74 -19.10
N LYS A 282 -1.44 9.35 -20.38
CA LYS A 282 -2.59 8.79 -21.09
C LYS A 282 -2.48 7.30 -21.35
N ASN A 283 -1.25 6.80 -21.48
CA ASN A 283 -0.98 5.40 -21.76
C ASN A 283 0.01 4.86 -20.75
N ILE A 284 -0.28 3.71 -20.18
CA ILE A 284 0.62 3.08 -19.18
C ILE A 284 0.94 1.65 -19.59
N LEU A 285 2.18 1.27 -19.40
CA LEU A 285 2.60 -0.13 -19.35
C LEU A 285 2.64 -0.56 -17.89
N LEU A 286 1.77 -1.50 -17.53
CA LEU A 286 1.73 -2.07 -16.19
C LEU A 286 2.63 -3.30 -16.15
N GLU A 287 3.48 -3.37 -15.12
CA GLU A 287 4.41 -4.47 -14.84
C GLU A 287 3.96 -5.27 -13.62
N SER A 288 4.10 -6.59 -13.70
CA SER A 288 4.06 -7.51 -12.57
C SER A 288 5.10 -8.61 -12.81
N ALA A 289 6.23 -8.51 -12.16
CA ALA A 289 7.37 -9.38 -12.41
C ALA A 289 7.71 -10.27 -11.19
N TYR A 290 8.53 -11.28 -11.41
CA TYR A 290 9.19 -12.03 -10.34
C TYR A 290 10.69 -11.86 -10.45
N PHE A 291 11.27 -11.25 -9.44
CA PHE A 291 12.70 -11.02 -9.32
C PHE A 291 13.33 -11.99 -8.31
N ASN A 292 14.57 -12.39 -8.58
CA ASN A 292 15.31 -13.28 -7.70
C ASN A 292 15.61 -12.61 -6.36
N PRO A 293 15.17 -13.17 -5.22
CA PRO A 293 15.32 -12.56 -3.90
C PRO A 293 16.77 -12.24 -3.52
N ARG A 294 17.72 -13.09 -3.94
CA ARG A 294 19.16 -12.88 -3.67
C ARG A 294 19.70 -11.68 -4.45
N SER A 295 19.30 -11.53 -5.72
CA SER A 295 19.66 -10.38 -6.56
C SER A 295 19.13 -9.07 -5.96
N ILE A 296 17.86 -9.06 -5.54
CA ILE A 296 17.25 -7.90 -4.89
C ILE A 296 18.03 -7.50 -3.64
N ARG A 297 18.30 -8.45 -2.74
CA ARG A 297 19.04 -8.18 -1.50
C ARG A 297 20.44 -7.66 -1.76
N LYS A 298 21.18 -8.27 -2.71
CA LYS A 298 22.53 -7.83 -3.07
C LYS A 298 22.53 -6.41 -3.59
N THR A 299 21.66 -6.10 -4.55
CA THR A 299 21.57 -4.78 -5.18
C THR A 299 21.14 -3.70 -4.18
N SER A 300 20.07 -3.94 -3.43
CA SER A 300 19.55 -2.96 -2.48
C SER A 300 20.53 -2.65 -1.35
N LYS A 301 21.29 -3.65 -0.87
CA LYS A 301 22.35 -3.47 0.13
C LYS A 301 23.50 -2.63 -0.44
N ALA A 302 23.95 -2.91 -1.66
CA ALA A 302 25.05 -2.18 -2.29
C ALA A 302 24.71 -0.71 -2.51
N LEU A 303 23.45 -0.39 -2.84
CA LEU A 303 22.99 0.98 -3.11
C LEU A 303 22.30 1.65 -1.91
N ASN A 304 22.18 0.95 -0.77
CA ASN A 304 21.48 1.40 0.43
C ASN A 304 20.06 1.92 0.15
N ILE A 305 19.26 1.11 -0.57
CA ILE A 305 17.89 1.44 -0.94
C ILE A 305 16.90 0.58 -0.17
N GLU A 306 15.97 1.22 0.53
CA GLU A 306 14.86 0.59 1.24
C GLU A 306 13.52 1.03 0.63
N THR A 307 12.71 0.06 0.15
CA THR A 307 11.37 0.30 -0.38
C THR A 307 10.42 -0.84 0.01
N ASP A 308 9.13 -0.56 -0.03
CA ASP A 308 8.08 -1.57 0.21
C ASP A 308 8.11 -2.72 -0.80
N ALA A 309 8.46 -2.45 -2.05
CA ALA A 309 8.63 -3.46 -3.09
C ALA A 309 9.84 -4.35 -2.80
N LYS A 310 11.02 -3.75 -2.53
CA LYS A 310 12.24 -4.44 -2.15
C LYS A 310 12.01 -5.37 -0.96
N PHE A 311 11.39 -4.85 0.10
CA PHE A 311 11.10 -5.61 1.31
C PHE A 311 10.31 -6.90 1.05
N ARG A 312 9.40 -6.88 0.07
CA ARG A 312 8.62 -8.05 -0.34
C ARG A 312 9.40 -8.98 -1.24
N PHE A 313 10.03 -8.44 -2.27
CA PHE A 313 10.78 -9.24 -3.23
C PHE A 313 11.98 -9.97 -2.61
N GLU A 314 12.72 -9.34 -1.68
CA GLU A 314 13.87 -9.99 -1.05
C GLU A 314 13.52 -11.17 -0.15
N ARG A 315 12.26 -11.24 0.32
CA ARG A 315 11.71 -12.37 1.09
C ARG A 315 11.12 -13.46 0.20
N GLY A 316 10.89 -13.13 -1.05
CA GLY A 316 10.20 -13.98 -2.03
C GLY A 316 8.68 -13.74 -2.04
N ILE A 317 8.16 -13.57 -3.22
CA ILE A 317 6.72 -13.45 -3.47
C ILE A 317 6.26 -14.66 -4.29
N ASP A 318 4.97 -14.84 -4.48
CA ASP A 318 4.43 -15.94 -5.30
C ASP A 318 4.84 -15.80 -6.77
N PRO A 319 5.70 -16.67 -7.33
CA PRO A 319 6.18 -16.57 -8.70
C PRO A 319 5.08 -16.80 -9.76
N ASN A 320 3.92 -17.37 -9.35
CA ASN A 320 2.83 -17.67 -10.25
C ASN A 320 1.71 -16.60 -10.25
N SER A 321 1.81 -15.57 -9.41
CA SER A 321 0.74 -14.57 -9.26
C SER A 321 0.88 -13.32 -10.16
N ASN A 322 1.81 -13.29 -11.14
CA ASN A 322 2.00 -12.15 -12.04
C ASN A 322 0.69 -11.71 -12.71
N LEU A 323 -0.02 -12.65 -13.36
CA LEU A 323 -1.27 -12.34 -14.04
C LEU A 323 -2.38 -11.94 -13.08
N VAL A 324 -2.45 -12.54 -11.90
CA VAL A 324 -3.44 -12.20 -10.87
C VAL A 324 -3.29 -10.73 -10.43
N GLY A 325 -2.04 -10.28 -10.21
CA GLY A 325 -1.74 -8.88 -9.89
C GLY A 325 -2.12 -7.93 -11.02
N LEU A 326 -1.72 -8.26 -12.27
CA LEU A 326 -2.06 -7.47 -13.47
C LEU A 326 -3.57 -7.33 -13.66
N GLU A 327 -4.31 -8.45 -13.61
CA GLU A 327 -5.77 -8.46 -13.79
C GLU A 327 -6.45 -7.59 -12.74
N LYS A 328 -6.07 -7.71 -11.48
CA LYS A 328 -6.65 -6.90 -10.40
C LYS A 328 -6.36 -5.42 -10.56
N ALA A 329 -5.11 -5.06 -10.84
CA ALA A 329 -4.72 -3.66 -11.02
C ALA A 329 -5.37 -3.06 -12.28
N ALA A 330 -5.33 -3.77 -13.42
CA ALA A 330 -5.95 -3.32 -14.65
C ALA A 330 -7.47 -3.11 -14.50
N ALA A 331 -8.17 -4.02 -13.79
CA ALA A 331 -9.59 -3.86 -13.50
C ALA A 331 -9.89 -2.59 -12.70
N LEU A 332 -9.08 -2.29 -11.69
CA LEU A 332 -9.23 -1.10 -10.87
C LEU A 332 -8.89 0.18 -11.67
N ILE A 333 -7.81 0.15 -12.47
CA ILE A 333 -7.42 1.29 -13.30
C ILE A 333 -8.52 1.62 -14.32
N VAL A 334 -9.03 0.62 -15.05
CA VAL A 334 -10.12 0.85 -16.01
C VAL A 334 -11.38 1.38 -15.32
N LYS A 335 -11.70 0.87 -14.14
CA LYS A 335 -12.87 1.34 -13.37
C LYS A 335 -12.74 2.80 -12.91
N ILE A 336 -11.54 3.25 -12.56
CA ILE A 336 -11.32 4.58 -11.95
C ILE A 336 -10.83 5.59 -13.00
N CYS A 337 -9.89 5.18 -13.84
CA CYS A 337 -9.21 6.05 -14.80
C CYS A 337 -9.72 5.87 -16.24
N GLY A 338 -10.56 4.86 -16.50
CA GLY A 338 -10.97 4.50 -17.86
C GLY A 338 -9.86 3.78 -18.64
N GLY A 339 -9.97 3.83 -19.95
CA GLY A 339 -8.98 3.26 -20.86
C GLY A 339 -9.33 1.86 -21.36
N LYS A 340 -8.45 1.34 -22.24
CA LYS A 340 -8.59 0.02 -22.90
C LYS A 340 -7.34 -0.82 -22.62
N VAL A 341 -7.54 -2.04 -22.14
CA VAL A 341 -6.45 -2.97 -21.73
C VAL A 341 -6.10 -3.88 -22.91
N SER A 342 -4.81 -3.99 -23.23
CA SER A 342 -4.30 -4.99 -24.20
C SER A 342 -4.42 -6.41 -23.65
N LYS A 343 -4.17 -7.41 -24.48
CA LYS A 343 -3.89 -8.76 -24.00
C LYS A 343 -2.73 -8.74 -23.00
N PHE A 344 -2.83 -9.58 -21.96
CA PHE A 344 -1.73 -9.75 -21.01
C PHE A 344 -0.60 -10.53 -21.66
N ASN A 345 0.63 -10.09 -21.43
CA ASN A 345 1.84 -10.80 -21.75
C ASN A 345 2.49 -11.30 -20.44
N ASN A 346 3.06 -12.50 -20.45
CA ASN A 346 3.79 -13.03 -19.30
C ASN A 346 4.96 -13.88 -19.79
N GLN A 347 6.10 -13.23 -19.94
CA GLN A 347 7.33 -13.91 -20.33
C GLN A 347 7.94 -14.61 -19.12
N LYS A 348 8.35 -15.87 -19.30
CA LYS A 348 9.00 -16.68 -18.27
C LYS A 348 10.30 -17.23 -18.84
N ILE A 349 11.40 -17.08 -18.11
CA ILE A 349 12.67 -17.75 -18.40
C ILE A 349 12.71 -19.11 -17.71
N LYS A 350 12.08 -19.20 -16.53
CA LYS A 350 12.05 -20.39 -15.70
C LYS A 350 10.61 -20.80 -15.43
N ASN A 351 10.34 -22.07 -15.63
CA ASN A 351 9.11 -22.68 -15.13
C ASN A 351 9.29 -23.05 -13.66
N PHE A 352 8.50 -22.46 -12.79
CA PHE A 352 8.49 -22.79 -11.38
C PHE A 352 7.85 -24.16 -11.20
N LYS A 353 8.65 -25.14 -10.81
CA LYS A 353 8.18 -26.50 -10.52
C LYS A 353 7.38 -26.51 -9.23
N ASN A 354 6.33 -27.32 -9.21
CA ASN A 354 5.64 -27.62 -7.96
C ASN A 354 6.56 -28.41 -7.05
N ASN A 355 6.65 -28.01 -5.79
CA ASN A 355 7.33 -28.79 -4.77
C ASN A 355 6.31 -29.70 -4.07
N TYR A 356 6.76 -30.90 -3.73
CA TYR A 356 5.97 -31.89 -3.03
C TYR A 356 6.71 -32.33 -1.77
N ILE A 357 5.97 -32.50 -0.69
CA ILE A 357 6.49 -33.12 0.54
C ILE A 357 5.58 -34.25 0.96
N GLN A 358 6.15 -35.18 1.71
CA GLN A 358 5.42 -36.29 2.31
C GLN A 358 5.62 -36.27 3.82
N PHE A 359 4.56 -36.52 4.59
CA PHE A 359 4.66 -36.78 6.02
C PHE A 359 3.63 -37.80 6.47
N GLU A 360 3.88 -38.42 7.61
CA GLU A 360 2.95 -39.33 8.27
C GLU A 360 2.25 -38.61 9.43
N ILE A 361 1.03 -39.02 9.75
CA ILE A 361 0.26 -38.41 10.84
C ILE A 361 1.00 -38.57 12.18
N SER A 362 1.76 -39.67 12.36
CA SER A 362 2.60 -39.90 13.53
C SER A 362 3.64 -38.80 13.74
N LEU A 363 4.17 -38.20 12.68
CA LEU A 363 5.10 -37.08 12.79
C LEU A 363 4.38 -35.86 13.38
N PHE A 364 3.14 -35.57 12.94
CA PHE A 364 2.35 -34.50 13.53
C PHE A 364 2.12 -34.72 15.03
N GLU A 365 1.68 -35.93 15.43
CA GLU A 365 1.46 -36.25 16.84
C GLU A 365 2.73 -36.10 17.68
N LYS A 366 3.85 -36.51 17.13
CA LYS A 366 5.17 -36.38 17.79
C LYS A 366 5.58 -34.91 17.99
N VAL A 367 5.36 -34.06 17.00
CA VAL A 367 5.75 -32.64 17.04
C VAL A 367 4.74 -31.80 17.83
N ALA A 368 3.46 -32.00 17.61
CA ALA A 368 2.39 -31.22 18.23
C ALA A 368 2.07 -31.66 19.68
N GLY A 369 2.39 -32.90 20.04
CA GLY A 369 2.13 -33.45 21.38
C GLY A 369 0.68 -33.87 21.63
N PHE A 370 -0.18 -33.82 20.61
CA PHE A 370 -1.60 -34.24 20.71
C PHE A 370 -2.06 -34.89 19.40
N LYS A 371 -3.19 -35.63 19.50
CA LYS A 371 -3.81 -36.28 18.35
C LYS A 371 -4.85 -35.37 17.70
N ILE A 372 -4.88 -35.36 16.38
CA ILE A 372 -5.87 -34.67 15.57
C ILE A 372 -6.46 -35.64 14.52
N LYS A 373 -7.71 -35.47 14.17
CA LYS A 373 -8.35 -36.32 13.15
C LYS A 373 -7.79 -36.01 11.76
N GLU A 374 -7.49 -37.03 10.97
CA GLU A 374 -7.00 -36.91 9.59
C GLU A 374 -7.82 -35.93 8.75
N LYS A 375 -9.15 -35.99 8.84
CA LYS A 375 -10.05 -35.08 8.13
C LYS A 375 -9.83 -33.61 8.48
N GLU A 376 -9.50 -33.34 9.73
CA GLU A 376 -9.23 -31.97 10.21
C GLU A 376 -7.92 -31.46 9.67
N ILE A 377 -6.87 -32.29 9.66
CA ILE A 377 -5.58 -31.97 9.03
C ILE A 377 -5.79 -31.64 7.55
N ILE A 378 -6.53 -32.47 6.81
CA ILE A 378 -6.82 -32.25 5.40
C ILE A 378 -7.54 -30.90 5.19
N ASN A 379 -8.54 -30.60 6.03
CA ASN A 379 -9.28 -29.35 5.94
C ASN A 379 -8.37 -28.11 6.18
N ILE A 380 -7.55 -28.14 7.21
CA ILE A 380 -6.59 -27.05 7.51
C ILE A 380 -5.62 -26.86 6.34
N LEU A 381 -5.01 -27.94 5.85
CA LEU A 381 -4.05 -27.87 4.74
C LEU A 381 -4.68 -27.35 3.46
N ASN A 382 -5.89 -27.79 3.11
CA ASN A 382 -6.62 -27.32 1.95
C ASN A 382 -6.98 -25.83 2.08
N ASN A 383 -7.39 -25.37 3.26
CA ASN A 383 -7.66 -23.95 3.52
C ASN A 383 -6.38 -23.09 3.44
N LEU A 384 -5.24 -23.65 3.79
CA LEU A 384 -3.93 -23.02 3.57
C LEU A 384 -3.47 -23.05 2.10
N GLY A 385 -4.18 -23.81 1.24
CA GLY A 385 -3.96 -23.88 -0.20
C GLY A 385 -3.06 -25.02 -0.65
N PHE A 386 -2.77 -26.01 0.20
CA PHE A 386 -2.12 -27.23 -0.23
C PHE A 386 -3.08 -28.11 -1.02
N GLU A 387 -2.60 -28.78 -2.05
CA GLU A 387 -3.31 -29.90 -2.64
C GLU A 387 -2.92 -31.16 -1.89
N THR A 388 -3.84 -31.71 -1.11
CA THR A 388 -3.59 -32.82 -0.19
C THR A 388 -4.09 -34.16 -0.76
N LYS A 389 -3.23 -35.15 -0.84
CA LYS A 389 -3.59 -36.55 -1.16
C LYS A 389 -3.12 -37.44 -0.02
N VAL A 390 -4.00 -38.31 0.46
CA VAL A 390 -3.67 -39.27 1.55
C VAL A 390 -3.79 -40.70 1.03
N LYS A 391 -2.80 -41.52 1.34
CA LYS A 391 -2.81 -42.96 1.07
C LYS A 391 -2.05 -43.67 2.20
N ASN A 392 -2.68 -44.64 2.86
CA ASN A 392 -2.10 -45.43 3.95
C ASN A 392 -1.45 -44.53 5.04
N SER A 393 -2.23 -43.55 5.56
CA SER A 393 -1.78 -42.57 6.57
C SER A 393 -0.59 -41.70 6.17
N LYS A 394 -0.17 -41.74 4.90
CA LYS A 394 0.85 -40.86 4.32
C LYS A 394 0.21 -39.72 3.55
N PHE A 395 0.55 -38.51 3.94
CA PHE A 395 0.13 -37.28 3.30
C PHE A 395 1.13 -36.92 2.20
N ASN A 396 0.62 -36.76 0.97
CA ASN A 396 1.38 -36.20 -0.14
C ASN A 396 0.83 -34.80 -0.39
N LEU A 397 1.64 -33.78 -0.14
CA LEU A 397 1.26 -32.40 -0.23
C LEU A 397 1.96 -31.73 -1.41
N LYS A 398 1.18 -31.14 -2.31
CA LYS A 398 1.71 -30.16 -3.25
C LYS A 398 1.73 -28.81 -2.55
N ILE A 399 2.92 -28.24 -2.43
CA ILE A 399 3.15 -26.97 -1.75
C ILE A 399 2.64 -25.83 -2.63
N PRO A 400 1.85 -24.89 -2.08
CA PRO A 400 1.43 -23.71 -2.84
C PRO A 400 2.62 -22.80 -3.16
N SER A 401 2.62 -22.18 -4.34
CA SER A 401 3.75 -21.40 -4.85
C SER A 401 4.11 -20.17 -4.01
N TRP A 402 3.18 -19.71 -3.17
CA TRP A 402 3.42 -18.59 -2.23
C TRP A 402 4.09 -18.99 -0.92
N ARG A 403 4.42 -20.28 -0.72
CA ARG A 403 5.12 -20.81 0.46
C ARG A 403 6.53 -21.32 0.09
N PRO A 404 7.46 -20.38 -0.21
CA PRO A 404 8.84 -20.75 -0.57
C PRO A 404 9.64 -21.30 0.59
N ASP A 405 9.18 -21.12 1.82
CA ASP A 405 9.77 -21.55 3.07
C ASP A 405 9.64 -23.07 3.31
N ILE A 406 8.62 -23.71 2.75
CA ILE A 406 8.35 -25.11 3.01
C ILE A 406 9.20 -25.97 2.07
N THR A 407 10.25 -26.56 2.63
CA THR A 407 11.21 -27.41 1.92
C THR A 407 11.28 -28.82 2.46
N GLN A 408 10.72 -29.07 3.65
CA GLN A 408 10.71 -30.35 4.34
C GLN A 408 9.46 -30.48 5.23
N PRO A 409 9.16 -31.69 5.77
CA PRO A 409 7.92 -31.95 6.53
C PRO A 409 7.79 -31.23 7.88
N ILE A 410 8.83 -30.59 8.36
CA ILE A 410 8.89 -29.89 9.66
C ILE A 410 9.21 -28.42 9.43
#